data_c1df27d422c884d4115bcb36e1ee020e
#
_entry.id   c1df27d422c884d4115bcb36e1ee020e
#
_cell.length_a   1.000
_cell.length_b   1.000
_cell.length_c   1.000
_cell.angle_alpha   90.00
_cell.angle_beta   90.00
_cell.angle_gamma   90.00
#
_symmetry.space_group_name_H-M   'P 1'
#
loop_
_entity.id
_entity.type
_entity.pdbx_description
1 polymer ?
#
loop_
_entity_poly.entity_id
_entity_poly.type
_entity_poly.pdbx_seq_one_letter_code
_entity_poly.pdbx_strand_id
1 'polypeptide(L)'
;DAADAEAACIACGAMSVTLSDARDDPVLEPLPGEVRLWPQTRVNALFSAEEDPHTTARALAAALAISPESIAVRLVEDKPWEREWLRDFHAMRFGKRLWVCPHHEQVTEPDAVVVHLDPGLAFGTGTHPTTAMCLEWLDAHLTPGVRLIDYGCGSGILAVAAAKLGAREAWCFDIDPQALAATRENAQANDVADRVLVCETAQQLPHDVDVVMANILSGPLCE
;
A
#
# COMPACT_ATOMS: atom_id res chain seq x y z
N ASP A 1 -2.22 -8.24 -28.76
CA ASP A 1 -2.64 -7.39 -27.62
C ASP A 1 -2.06 -7.92 -26.30
N ALA A 2 -2.37 -7.30 -25.15
CA ALA A 2 -1.79 -7.69 -23.86
C ALA A 2 -2.26 -9.10 -23.42
N ALA A 3 -3.50 -9.47 -23.72
CA ALA A 3 -4.05 -10.79 -23.39
C ALA A 3 -3.38 -11.90 -24.23
N ASP A 4 -3.11 -11.64 -25.51
CA ASP A 4 -2.37 -12.57 -26.37
C ASP A 4 -0.92 -12.74 -25.86
N ALA A 5 -0.31 -11.64 -25.40
CA ALA A 5 1.04 -11.68 -24.86
C ALA A 5 1.11 -12.47 -23.54
N GLU A 6 0.13 -12.27 -22.65
CA GLU A 6 -0.01 -13.03 -21.40
C GLU A 6 -0.18 -14.53 -21.70
N ALA A 7 -1.11 -14.88 -22.61
CA ALA A 7 -1.35 -16.27 -23.01
C ALA A 7 -0.09 -16.92 -23.63
N ALA A 8 0.66 -16.19 -24.45
CA ALA A 8 1.92 -16.67 -25.02
C ALA A 8 2.99 -16.90 -23.95
N CYS A 9 3.11 -16.01 -22.96
CA CYS A 9 4.02 -16.18 -21.84
C CYS A 9 3.70 -17.44 -21.04
N ILE A 10 2.44 -17.65 -20.70
CA ILE A 10 1.97 -18.86 -19.98
C ILE A 10 2.24 -20.12 -20.80
N ALA A 11 1.94 -20.09 -22.09
CA ALA A 11 2.19 -21.23 -22.98
C ALA A 11 3.69 -21.55 -23.13
N CYS A 12 4.57 -20.56 -22.97
CA CYS A 12 6.02 -20.75 -22.95
C CYS A 12 6.58 -21.13 -21.57
N GLY A 13 5.73 -21.42 -20.57
CA GLY A 13 6.16 -21.89 -19.25
C GLY A 13 6.34 -20.80 -18.19
N ALA A 14 5.82 -19.59 -18.40
CA ALA A 14 5.90 -18.55 -17.37
C ALA A 14 5.16 -18.97 -16.09
N MET A 15 5.82 -18.81 -14.94
CA MET A 15 5.27 -19.04 -13.60
C MET A 15 4.30 -17.95 -13.18
N SER A 16 4.55 -16.72 -13.61
CA SER A 16 3.64 -15.58 -13.43
C SER A 16 3.80 -14.58 -14.55
N VAL A 17 2.73 -13.83 -14.83
CA VAL A 17 2.74 -12.71 -15.78
C VAL A 17 2.14 -11.49 -15.07
N THR A 18 2.81 -10.35 -15.16
CA THR A 18 2.38 -9.08 -14.60
C THR A 18 2.34 -8.02 -15.69
N LEU A 19 1.23 -7.30 -15.75
CA LEU A 19 1.06 -6.15 -16.62
C LEU A 19 1.38 -4.88 -15.83
N SER A 20 2.18 -3.99 -16.41
CA SER A 20 2.53 -2.72 -15.80
C SER A 20 2.57 -1.62 -16.84
N ASP A 21 2.52 -0.38 -16.39
CA ASP A 21 2.68 0.75 -17.28
C ASP A 21 4.11 0.84 -17.82
N ALA A 22 4.24 1.24 -19.08
CA ALA A 22 5.53 1.46 -19.72
C ALA A 22 5.98 2.93 -19.71
N ARG A 23 5.08 3.89 -19.41
CA ARG A 23 5.31 5.34 -19.54
C ARG A 23 4.84 6.24 -18.41
N ASP A 24 4.37 5.69 -17.31
CA ASP A 24 3.76 6.46 -16.21
C ASP A 24 2.46 7.20 -16.63
N ASP A 25 1.64 6.51 -17.43
CA ASP A 25 0.33 7.01 -17.82
C ASP A 25 -0.69 6.73 -16.69
N PRO A 26 -1.43 7.75 -16.20
CA PRO A 26 -2.38 7.54 -15.12
C PRO A 26 -3.56 6.69 -15.57
N VAL A 27 -3.81 5.58 -14.91
CA VAL A 27 -5.08 4.85 -15.00
C VAL A 27 -5.89 5.18 -13.76
N LEU A 28 -6.93 5.98 -13.94
CA LEU A 28 -7.88 6.28 -12.88
C LEU A 28 -8.68 5.01 -12.54
N GLU A 29 -9.27 5.00 -11.35
CA GLU A 29 -10.05 3.89 -10.83
C GLU A 29 -11.04 3.35 -11.89
N PRO A 30 -10.92 2.06 -12.32
CA PRO A 30 -11.86 1.48 -13.27
C PRO A 30 -13.21 1.23 -12.60
N LEU A 31 -14.29 1.24 -13.39
CA LEU A 31 -15.61 0.84 -12.89
C LEU A 31 -15.60 -0.65 -12.50
N PRO A 32 -16.46 -1.08 -11.57
CA PRO A 32 -16.57 -2.48 -11.17
C PRO A 32 -16.73 -3.42 -12.40
N GLY A 33 -15.81 -4.36 -12.55
CA GLY A 33 -15.76 -5.30 -13.69
C GLY A 33 -15.07 -4.76 -14.94
N GLU A 34 -14.62 -3.51 -14.96
CA GLU A 34 -13.82 -2.95 -16.05
C GLU A 34 -12.32 -3.22 -15.81
N VAL A 35 -11.66 -3.84 -16.79
CA VAL A 35 -10.20 -4.00 -16.78
C VAL A 35 -9.61 -2.98 -17.75
N ARG A 36 -9.06 -1.89 -17.22
CA ARG A 36 -8.33 -0.89 -18.00
C ARG A 36 -6.85 -1.21 -18.02
N LEU A 37 -6.32 -1.35 -19.23
CA LEU A 37 -4.88 -1.44 -19.44
C LEU A 37 -4.34 -0.07 -19.87
N TRP A 38 -3.07 0.17 -19.57
CA TRP A 38 -2.37 1.36 -20.03
C TRP A 38 -2.26 1.39 -21.56
N PRO A 39 -2.28 2.56 -22.19
CA PRO A 39 -2.08 2.70 -23.65
C PRO A 39 -0.78 2.03 -24.13
N GLN A 40 0.24 2.03 -23.28
CA GLN A 40 1.48 1.27 -23.47
C GLN A 40 1.71 0.38 -22.25
N THR A 41 1.36 -0.88 -22.42
CA THR A 41 1.48 -1.89 -21.38
C THR A 41 2.78 -2.67 -21.53
N ARG A 42 3.55 -2.77 -20.44
CA ARG A 42 4.70 -3.65 -20.32
C ARG A 42 4.24 -4.99 -19.76
N VAL A 43 4.60 -6.07 -20.45
CA VAL A 43 4.35 -7.43 -19.98
C VAL A 43 5.63 -7.96 -19.34
N ASN A 44 5.57 -8.32 -18.07
CA ASN A 44 6.67 -8.93 -17.34
C ASN A 44 6.29 -10.39 -17.03
N ALA A 45 7.08 -11.33 -17.50
CA ALA A 45 6.88 -12.75 -17.27
C ALA A 45 8.05 -13.33 -16.47
N LEU A 46 7.75 -14.09 -15.42
CA LEU A 46 8.73 -14.77 -14.59
C LEU A 46 8.85 -16.23 -15.04
N PHE A 47 10.05 -16.68 -15.27
CA PHE A 47 10.38 -18.07 -15.63
C PHE A 47 11.30 -18.68 -14.58
N SER A 48 11.37 -20.02 -14.56
CA SER A 48 12.33 -20.73 -13.70
C SER A 48 13.77 -20.36 -14.06
N ALA A 49 14.62 -20.21 -13.04
CA ALA A 49 16.05 -19.98 -13.24
C ALA A 49 16.79 -21.20 -13.86
N GLU A 50 16.12 -22.36 -13.90
CA GLU A 50 16.66 -23.59 -14.53
C GLU A 50 16.52 -23.57 -16.06
N GLU A 51 15.66 -22.68 -16.60
CA GLU A 51 15.47 -22.56 -18.05
C GLU A 51 16.57 -21.69 -18.68
N ASP A 52 16.99 -22.07 -19.91
CA ASP A 52 17.90 -21.23 -20.67
C ASP A 52 17.21 -19.95 -21.17
N PRO A 53 17.62 -18.78 -20.71
CA PRO A 53 16.95 -17.52 -20.99
C PRO A 53 16.93 -17.19 -22.49
N HIS A 54 17.95 -17.60 -23.26
CA HIS A 54 18.02 -17.35 -24.69
C HIS A 54 17.04 -18.23 -25.48
N THR A 55 16.84 -19.45 -25.05
CA THR A 55 15.89 -20.37 -25.66
C THR A 55 14.47 -19.93 -25.37
N THR A 56 14.16 -19.58 -24.11
CA THR A 56 12.86 -19.07 -23.69
C THR A 56 12.50 -17.76 -24.41
N ALA A 57 13.43 -16.82 -24.49
CA ALA A 57 13.22 -15.56 -25.22
C ALA A 57 12.94 -15.78 -26.71
N ARG A 58 13.63 -16.73 -27.37
CA ARG A 58 13.37 -17.06 -28.78
C ARG A 58 12.01 -17.73 -28.99
N ALA A 59 11.63 -18.65 -28.11
CA ALA A 59 10.32 -19.29 -28.16
C ALA A 59 9.20 -18.26 -27.99
N LEU A 60 9.32 -17.36 -27.03
CA LEU A 60 8.38 -16.31 -26.78
C LEU A 60 8.30 -15.32 -27.96
N ALA A 61 9.45 -14.90 -28.49
CA ALA A 61 9.50 -14.03 -29.67
C ALA A 61 8.80 -14.64 -30.89
N ALA A 62 8.99 -15.94 -31.12
CA ALA A 62 8.31 -16.68 -32.19
C ALA A 62 6.80 -16.74 -31.95
N ALA A 63 6.35 -17.01 -30.71
CA ALA A 63 4.93 -17.08 -30.35
C ALA A 63 4.23 -15.71 -30.53
N LEU A 64 4.93 -14.62 -30.25
CA LEU A 64 4.42 -13.25 -30.37
C LEU A 64 4.66 -12.61 -31.75
N ALA A 65 5.35 -13.28 -32.65
CA ALA A 65 5.77 -12.76 -33.94
C ALA A 65 6.55 -11.43 -33.85
N ILE A 66 7.45 -11.31 -32.86
CA ILE A 66 8.32 -10.14 -32.63
C ILE A 66 9.79 -10.53 -32.74
N SER A 67 10.68 -9.51 -32.79
CA SER A 67 12.14 -9.78 -32.74
C SER A 67 12.56 -10.20 -31.32
N PRO A 68 13.41 -11.23 -31.18
CA PRO A 68 13.96 -11.61 -29.86
C PRO A 68 14.69 -10.45 -29.14
N GLU A 69 15.26 -9.51 -29.88
CA GLU A 69 15.95 -8.32 -29.34
C GLU A 69 15.00 -7.33 -28.68
N SER A 70 13.70 -7.43 -28.93
CA SER A 70 12.68 -6.63 -28.24
C SER A 70 12.30 -7.18 -26.87
N ILE A 71 12.81 -8.36 -26.49
CA ILE A 71 12.60 -8.98 -25.19
C ILE A 71 13.82 -8.71 -24.30
N ALA A 72 13.62 -7.92 -23.25
CA ALA A 72 14.64 -7.73 -22.22
C ALA A 72 14.60 -8.90 -21.23
N VAL A 73 15.73 -9.56 -21.04
CA VAL A 73 15.89 -10.65 -20.07
C VAL A 73 16.73 -10.16 -18.90
N ARG A 74 16.27 -10.42 -17.68
CA ARG A 74 16.96 -10.05 -16.45
C ARG A 74 16.89 -11.22 -15.46
N LEU A 75 18.04 -11.56 -14.88
CA LEU A 75 18.08 -12.49 -13.76
C LEU A 75 17.49 -11.82 -12.51
N VAL A 76 16.55 -12.49 -11.88
CA VAL A 76 16.04 -12.11 -10.58
C VAL A 76 16.77 -12.97 -9.55
N GLU A 77 17.63 -12.33 -8.76
CA GLU A 77 18.36 -13.01 -7.69
C GLU A 77 17.38 -13.46 -6.61
N ASP A 78 17.61 -14.64 -6.05
CA ASP A 78 16.85 -15.08 -4.88
C ASP A 78 17.32 -14.29 -3.65
N LYS A 79 16.39 -13.53 -3.08
CA LYS A 79 16.62 -12.67 -1.92
C LYS A 79 15.48 -12.84 -0.91
N PRO A 80 15.71 -12.54 0.36
CA PRO A 80 14.62 -12.46 1.34
C PRO A 80 13.75 -11.23 1.05
N TRP A 81 12.95 -11.31 -0.02
CA TRP A 81 12.09 -10.23 -0.54
C TRP A 81 11.20 -9.61 0.53
N GLU A 82 10.83 -10.38 1.53
CA GLU A 82 10.06 -9.93 2.70
C GLU A 82 10.76 -8.83 3.51
N ARG A 83 12.07 -8.65 3.33
CA ARG A 83 12.90 -7.68 4.06
C ARG A 83 13.64 -6.68 3.17
N GLU A 84 13.69 -6.88 1.86
CA GLU A 84 14.44 -5.97 0.95
C GLU A 84 13.83 -4.56 0.98
N TRP A 85 12.53 -4.45 0.96
CA TRP A 85 11.81 -3.19 1.02
C TRP A 85 11.91 -2.47 2.39
N LEU A 86 12.22 -3.19 3.49
CA LEU A 86 12.50 -2.57 4.80
C LEU A 86 13.77 -1.71 4.77
N ARG A 87 14.72 -2.01 3.88
CA ARG A 87 15.96 -1.24 3.77
C ARG A 87 15.76 0.15 3.19
N ASP A 88 14.72 0.32 2.37
CA ASP A 88 14.40 1.58 1.70
C ASP A 88 13.32 2.37 2.48
N PHE A 89 12.81 1.81 3.58
CA PHE A 89 11.83 2.48 4.43
C PHE A 89 12.54 3.24 5.54
N HIS A 90 12.58 4.56 5.40
CA HIS A 90 13.21 5.49 6.32
C HIS A 90 12.18 6.36 7.03
N ALA A 91 12.60 7.07 8.09
CA ALA A 91 11.75 8.03 8.75
C ALA A 91 11.29 9.13 7.78
N MET A 92 9.97 9.28 7.64
CA MET A 92 9.33 10.24 6.73
C MET A 92 8.56 11.28 7.53
N ARG A 93 8.69 12.55 7.13
CA ARG A 93 7.98 13.66 7.76
C ARG A 93 6.73 14.03 6.98
N PHE A 94 5.63 14.22 7.70
CA PHE A 94 4.35 14.66 7.16
C PHE A 94 3.92 15.96 7.86
N GLY A 95 3.88 17.06 7.13
CA GLY A 95 3.57 18.37 7.71
C GLY A 95 4.70 18.96 8.55
N LYS A 96 4.38 19.45 9.75
CA LYS A 96 5.32 20.19 10.63
C LYS A 96 5.95 19.30 11.69
N ARG A 97 5.17 18.46 12.36
CA ARG A 97 5.57 17.70 13.56
C ARG A 97 5.46 16.19 13.38
N LEU A 98 4.56 15.72 12.51
CA LEU A 98 4.26 14.31 12.38
C LEU A 98 5.34 13.58 11.59
N TRP A 99 5.78 12.45 12.13
CA TRP A 99 6.74 11.55 11.51
C TRP A 99 6.20 10.13 11.52
N VAL A 100 6.45 9.40 10.47
CA VAL A 100 6.33 7.93 10.43
C VAL A 100 7.73 7.38 10.37
N CYS A 101 8.09 6.55 11.34
CA CYS A 101 9.45 6.11 11.58
C CYS A 101 9.48 4.60 11.81
N PRO A 102 10.30 3.84 11.08
CA PRO A 102 10.51 2.42 11.39
C PRO A 102 11.14 2.26 12.77
N HIS A 103 10.91 1.10 13.42
CA HIS A 103 11.40 0.87 14.78
C HIS A 103 12.94 0.86 14.90
N HIS A 104 13.67 0.65 13.81
CA HIS A 104 15.13 0.66 13.79
C HIS A 104 15.74 2.05 13.67
N GLU A 105 14.94 3.08 13.42
CA GLU A 105 15.37 4.48 13.31
C GLU A 105 14.84 5.33 14.48
N GLN A 106 15.41 6.52 14.66
CA GLN A 106 15.00 7.48 15.66
C GLN A 106 14.88 8.87 15.05
N VAL A 107 13.85 9.58 15.44
CA VAL A 107 13.64 10.99 15.11
C VAL A 107 14.07 11.83 16.32
N THR A 108 14.98 12.77 16.10
CA THR A 108 15.58 13.60 17.17
C THR A 108 15.09 15.05 17.17
N GLU A 109 14.18 15.42 16.26
CA GLU A 109 13.64 16.76 16.17
C GLU A 109 12.84 17.13 17.41
N PRO A 110 13.06 18.34 17.97
CA PRO A 110 12.22 18.87 19.02
C PRO A 110 10.75 18.93 18.57
N ASP A 111 9.83 18.58 19.45
CA ASP A 111 8.38 18.59 19.22
C ASP A 111 7.88 17.58 18.13
N ALA A 112 8.71 16.64 17.69
CA ALA A 112 8.29 15.60 16.79
C ALA A 112 7.22 14.70 17.43
N VAL A 113 6.15 14.47 16.68
CA VAL A 113 5.13 13.44 16.97
C VAL A 113 5.45 12.23 16.13
N VAL A 114 5.98 11.18 16.74
CA VAL A 114 6.48 10.02 16.02
C VAL A 114 5.49 8.87 16.11
N VAL A 115 5.08 8.36 14.93
CA VAL A 115 4.37 7.10 14.75
C VAL A 115 5.39 6.05 14.35
N HIS A 116 5.62 5.08 15.21
CA HIS A 116 6.44 3.92 14.87
C HIS A 116 5.63 2.92 14.08
N LEU A 117 6.09 2.63 12.88
CA LEU A 117 5.44 1.68 11.97
C LEU A 117 6.51 0.94 11.19
N ASP A 118 6.52 -0.39 11.35
CA ASP A 118 7.23 -1.24 10.41
C ASP A 118 6.22 -1.68 9.35
N PRO A 119 6.57 -1.52 8.09
CA PRO A 119 5.72 -1.99 7.03
C PRO A 119 5.45 -3.50 7.16
N GLY A 120 4.18 -3.87 7.20
CA GLY A 120 3.68 -5.24 7.33
C GLY A 120 2.89 -5.69 6.11
N LEU A 121 2.11 -6.74 6.28
CA LEU A 121 1.20 -7.26 5.25
C LEU A 121 -0.04 -6.36 5.05
N ALA A 122 -0.38 -5.51 6.04
CA ALA A 122 -1.50 -4.59 5.94
C ALA A 122 -1.12 -3.34 5.12
N PHE A 123 -2.07 -2.87 4.29
CA PHE A 123 -1.92 -1.64 3.51
C PHE A 123 -1.81 -0.40 4.42
N GLY A 124 -1.04 0.60 3.97
CA GLY A 124 -0.93 1.88 4.68
C GLY A 124 0.40 2.05 5.42
N THR A 125 1.49 2.24 4.67
CA THR A 125 2.84 2.53 5.21
C THR A 125 3.18 4.03 5.23
N GLY A 126 2.27 4.87 4.74
CA GLY A 126 2.53 6.31 4.54
C GLY A 126 3.17 6.65 3.19
N THR A 127 3.73 5.69 2.48
CA THR A 127 4.42 5.93 1.19
C THR A 127 3.46 6.26 0.03
N HIS A 128 2.20 5.84 0.12
CA HIS A 128 1.21 6.19 -0.90
C HIS A 128 0.82 7.68 -0.80
N PRO A 129 0.74 8.43 -1.92
CA PRO A 129 0.43 9.86 -1.90
C PRO A 129 -0.86 10.21 -1.15
N THR A 130 -1.91 9.38 -1.26
CA THR A 130 -3.18 9.64 -0.56
C THR A 130 -3.03 9.53 0.96
N THR A 131 -2.26 8.55 1.45
CA THR A 131 -1.97 8.39 2.87
C THR A 131 -1.12 9.56 3.37
N ALA A 132 -0.13 9.99 2.59
CA ALA A 132 0.69 11.16 2.90
C ALA A 132 -0.17 12.43 3.06
N MET A 133 -1.08 12.70 2.13
CA MET A 133 -2.01 13.84 2.22
C MET A 133 -2.91 13.77 3.46
N CYS A 134 -3.40 12.59 3.84
CA CYS A 134 -4.19 12.41 5.06
C CYS A 134 -3.37 12.70 6.31
N LEU A 135 -2.12 12.22 6.37
CA LEU A 135 -1.21 12.48 7.50
C LEU A 135 -0.84 13.97 7.61
N GLU A 136 -0.57 14.64 6.50
CA GLU A 136 -0.32 16.08 6.46
C GLU A 136 -1.55 16.88 6.91
N TRP A 137 -2.73 16.45 6.49
CA TRP A 137 -3.98 17.07 6.94
C TRP A 137 -4.18 16.92 8.44
N LEU A 138 -3.93 15.73 9.01
CA LEU A 138 -3.99 15.49 10.45
C LEU A 138 -3.03 16.40 11.22
N ASP A 139 -1.76 16.49 10.78
CA ASP A 139 -0.77 17.37 11.45
C ASP A 139 -1.18 18.84 11.42
N ALA A 140 -1.81 19.30 10.33
CA ALA A 140 -2.19 20.69 10.14
C ALA A 140 -3.50 21.09 10.84
N HIS A 141 -4.48 20.18 10.93
CA HIS A 141 -5.86 20.54 11.26
C HIS A 141 -6.44 19.81 12.47
N LEU A 142 -5.85 18.69 12.92
CA LEU A 142 -6.41 17.95 14.04
C LEU A 142 -6.32 18.78 15.31
N THR A 143 -7.48 18.99 15.95
CA THR A 143 -7.58 19.65 17.23
C THR A 143 -7.50 18.59 18.36
N PRO A 144 -6.67 18.80 19.41
CA PRO A 144 -6.64 17.89 20.54
C PRO A 144 -8.02 17.69 21.18
N GLY A 145 -8.31 16.46 21.59
CA GLY A 145 -9.58 16.10 22.24
C GLY A 145 -10.71 15.69 21.29
N VAL A 146 -10.52 15.78 19.97
CA VAL A 146 -11.52 15.34 18.98
C VAL A 146 -11.73 13.81 19.01
N ARG A 147 -12.89 13.40 18.52
CA ARG A 147 -13.24 12.00 18.21
C ARG A 147 -13.15 11.81 16.70
N LEU A 148 -12.48 10.75 16.27
CA LEU A 148 -12.22 10.47 14.87
C LEU A 148 -12.66 9.05 14.51
N ILE A 149 -13.15 8.86 13.29
CA ILE A 149 -13.29 7.54 12.65
C ILE A 149 -12.24 7.42 11.55
N ASP A 150 -11.53 6.28 11.52
CA ASP A 150 -10.69 5.81 10.42
C ASP A 150 -11.41 4.63 9.74
N TYR A 151 -12.08 4.92 8.64
CA TYR A 151 -12.90 3.97 7.90
C TYR A 151 -12.08 3.34 6.75
N GLY A 152 -11.87 2.02 6.80
CA GLY A 152 -10.89 1.35 5.96
C GLY A 152 -9.47 1.58 6.50
N CYS A 153 -9.27 1.30 7.79
CA CYS A 153 -8.09 1.72 8.53
C CYS A 153 -6.77 1.04 8.10
N GLY A 154 -6.83 -0.12 7.45
CA GLY A 154 -5.64 -0.85 7.03
C GLY A 154 -4.68 -1.12 8.19
N SER A 155 -3.48 -0.57 8.11
CA SER A 155 -2.48 -0.64 9.19
C SER A 155 -2.85 0.18 10.44
N GLY A 156 -3.91 1.01 10.38
CA GLY A 156 -4.28 1.96 11.42
C GLY A 156 -3.40 3.20 11.52
N ILE A 157 -2.56 3.46 10.52
CA ILE A 157 -1.60 4.57 10.55
C ILE A 157 -2.26 5.93 10.81
N LEU A 158 -3.45 6.19 10.22
CA LEU A 158 -4.15 7.46 10.39
C LEU A 158 -4.74 7.59 11.80
N ALA A 159 -5.33 6.52 12.32
CA ALA A 159 -5.86 6.48 13.68
C ALA A 159 -4.76 6.63 14.73
N VAL A 160 -3.63 5.91 14.57
CA VAL A 160 -2.46 6.02 15.45
C VAL A 160 -1.88 7.43 15.40
N ALA A 161 -1.73 8.01 14.20
CA ALA A 161 -1.27 9.39 14.03
C ALA A 161 -2.20 10.39 14.72
N ALA A 162 -3.53 10.25 14.53
CA ALA A 162 -4.51 11.09 15.19
C ALA A 162 -4.43 11.00 16.72
N ALA A 163 -4.31 9.80 17.27
CA ALA A 163 -4.14 9.58 18.71
C ALA A 163 -2.84 10.21 19.24
N LYS A 164 -1.72 10.07 18.52
CA LYS A 164 -0.43 10.69 18.87
C LYS A 164 -0.50 12.22 18.79
N LEU A 165 -1.27 12.77 17.88
CA LEU A 165 -1.51 14.21 17.74
C LEU A 165 -2.50 14.79 18.78
N GLY A 166 -3.12 13.92 19.60
CA GLY A 166 -3.97 14.32 20.70
C GLY A 166 -5.48 14.09 20.52
N ALA A 167 -5.90 13.30 19.54
CA ALA A 167 -7.28 12.83 19.48
C ALA A 167 -7.63 12.08 20.79
N ARG A 168 -8.84 12.27 21.29
CA ARG A 168 -9.36 11.59 22.48
C ARG A 168 -9.66 10.13 22.19
N GLU A 169 -10.27 9.87 21.04
CA GLU A 169 -10.66 8.55 20.56
C GLU A 169 -10.50 8.49 19.04
N ALA A 170 -9.92 7.41 18.53
CA ALA A 170 -9.84 7.09 17.13
C ALA A 170 -10.49 5.71 16.91
N TRP A 171 -11.65 5.69 16.30
CA TRP A 171 -12.44 4.49 16.04
C TRP A 171 -12.05 3.94 14.67
N CYS A 172 -11.69 2.67 14.60
CA CYS A 172 -11.17 2.03 13.41
C CYS A 172 -12.09 0.91 12.94
N PHE A 173 -12.33 0.86 11.64
CA PHE A 173 -13.04 -0.24 11.00
C PHE A 173 -12.37 -0.60 9.68
N ASP A 174 -12.29 -1.89 9.39
CA ASP A 174 -11.89 -2.42 8.09
C ASP A 174 -12.66 -3.72 7.82
N ILE A 175 -12.85 -4.04 6.54
CA ILE A 175 -13.48 -5.30 6.12
C ILE A 175 -12.51 -6.48 6.22
N ASP A 176 -11.19 -6.21 6.25
CA ASP A 176 -10.16 -7.23 6.38
C ASP A 176 -9.78 -7.45 7.85
N PRO A 177 -10.01 -8.65 8.42
CA PRO A 177 -9.59 -8.97 9.78
C PRO A 177 -8.08 -8.83 10.02
N GLN A 178 -7.24 -8.99 8.98
CA GLN A 178 -5.80 -8.79 9.10
C GLN A 178 -5.46 -7.32 9.32
N ALA A 179 -6.17 -6.41 8.66
CA ALA A 179 -6.04 -4.96 8.88
C ALA A 179 -6.40 -4.59 10.32
N LEU A 180 -7.50 -5.15 10.87
CA LEU A 180 -7.90 -4.91 12.25
C LEU A 180 -6.86 -5.43 13.26
N ALA A 181 -6.24 -6.57 12.98
CA ALA A 181 -5.16 -7.12 13.81
C ALA A 181 -3.92 -6.20 13.77
N ALA A 182 -3.50 -5.80 12.57
CA ALA A 182 -2.37 -4.87 12.38
C ALA A 182 -2.61 -3.51 13.06
N THR A 183 -3.83 -2.97 12.98
CA THR A 183 -4.20 -1.73 13.68
C THR A 183 -4.03 -1.87 15.21
N ARG A 184 -4.44 -3.00 15.81
CA ARG A 184 -4.25 -3.23 17.25
C ARG A 184 -2.78 -3.31 17.64
N GLU A 185 -1.99 -4.04 16.85
CA GLU A 185 -0.55 -4.18 17.07
C GLU A 185 0.16 -2.84 16.98
N ASN A 186 -0.14 -2.05 15.94
CA ASN A 186 0.45 -0.73 15.75
C ASN A 186 0.01 0.27 16.84
N ALA A 187 -1.25 0.21 17.29
CA ALA A 187 -1.72 1.03 18.40
C ALA A 187 -0.97 0.70 19.71
N GLN A 188 -0.72 -0.59 19.95
CA GLN A 188 0.04 -1.04 21.11
C GLN A 188 1.51 -0.62 21.02
N ALA A 189 2.15 -0.80 19.87
CA ALA A 189 3.55 -0.42 19.65
C ALA A 189 3.79 1.09 19.79
N ASN A 190 2.74 1.90 19.63
CA ASN A 190 2.78 3.36 19.77
C ASN A 190 2.24 3.89 21.09
N ASP A 191 1.92 3.05 22.06
CA ASP A 191 1.38 3.43 23.39
C ASP A 191 0.07 4.24 23.30
N VAL A 192 -0.80 3.91 22.31
CA VAL A 192 -2.09 4.58 22.10
C VAL A 192 -3.27 3.60 22.04
N ALA A 193 -3.08 2.36 22.48
CA ALA A 193 -4.10 1.32 22.44
C ALA A 193 -5.36 1.65 23.29
N ASP A 194 -5.23 2.55 24.26
CA ASP A 194 -6.34 3.06 25.06
C ASP A 194 -7.24 4.07 24.32
N ARG A 195 -6.73 4.65 23.23
CA ARG A 195 -7.41 5.66 22.40
C ARG A 195 -7.77 5.18 21.01
N VAL A 196 -7.13 4.13 20.51
CA VAL A 196 -7.43 3.52 19.21
C VAL A 196 -8.37 2.34 19.43
N LEU A 197 -9.62 2.50 19.02
CA LEU A 197 -10.74 1.60 19.33
C LEU A 197 -11.15 0.85 18.06
N VAL A 198 -10.78 -0.42 17.98
CA VAL A 198 -11.00 -1.25 16.78
C VAL A 198 -12.36 -1.93 16.83
N CYS A 199 -13.19 -1.65 15.82
CA CYS A 199 -14.53 -2.21 15.62
C CYS A 199 -14.48 -3.38 14.63
N GLU A 200 -15.16 -4.48 14.97
CA GLU A 200 -15.30 -5.65 14.09
C GLU A 200 -16.37 -5.44 13.00
N THR A 201 -17.28 -4.49 13.21
CA THR A 201 -18.34 -4.17 12.26
C THR A 201 -18.57 -2.67 12.21
N ALA A 202 -18.99 -2.15 11.04
CA ALA A 202 -19.30 -0.73 10.88
C ALA A 202 -20.42 -0.23 11.81
N GLN A 203 -21.34 -1.11 12.25
CA GLN A 203 -22.43 -0.78 13.18
C GLN A 203 -21.93 -0.43 14.58
N GLN A 204 -20.71 -0.79 14.94
CA GLN A 204 -20.10 -0.44 16.23
C GLN A 204 -19.50 0.97 16.23
N LEU A 205 -19.35 1.59 15.05
CA LEU A 205 -18.84 2.95 14.96
C LEU A 205 -19.81 3.96 15.58
N PRO A 206 -19.31 4.98 16.29
CA PRO A 206 -20.14 6.04 16.83
C PRO A 206 -20.76 6.90 15.71
N HIS A 207 -21.93 7.48 15.97
CA HIS A 207 -22.62 8.36 15.02
C HIS A 207 -22.24 9.83 15.18
N ASP A 208 -21.64 10.20 16.31
CA ASP A 208 -21.27 11.58 16.63
C ASP A 208 -19.75 11.67 16.79
N VAL A 209 -19.07 12.05 15.74
CA VAL A 209 -17.62 12.27 15.71
C VAL A 209 -17.29 13.61 15.06
N ASP A 210 -16.13 14.13 15.37
CA ASP A 210 -15.68 15.43 14.84
C ASP A 210 -15.05 15.28 13.44
N VAL A 211 -14.43 14.11 13.18
CA VAL A 211 -13.69 13.85 11.92
C VAL A 211 -13.95 12.42 11.46
N VAL A 212 -14.15 12.26 10.15
CA VAL A 212 -14.11 10.96 9.48
C VAL A 212 -12.98 10.98 8.45
N MET A 213 -12.07 10.04 8.58
CA MET A 213 -11.03 9.76 7.59
C MET A 213 -11.40 8.48 6.84
N ALA A 214 -11.30 8.51 5.51
CA ALA A 214 -11.55 7.34 4.68
C ALA A 214 -10.60 7.38 3.48
N ASN A 215 -9.50 6.65 3.56
CA ASN A 215 -8.53 6.52 2.48
C ASN A 215 -8.75 5.21 1.72
N ILE A 216 -9.90 5.08 1.11
CA ILE A 216 -10.38 3.91 0.37
C ILE A 216 -10.85 4.32 -1.03
N LEU A 217 -11.17 3.32 -1.85
CA LEU A 217 -11.72 3.55 -3.19
C LEU A 217 -13.07 4.27 -3.14
N SER A 218 -13.40 5.01 -4.20
CA SER A 218 -14.62 5.83 -4.25
C SER A 218 -15.91 5.00 -4.27
N GLY A 219 -15.89 3.79 -4.84
CA GLY A 219 -17.04 2.90 -4.90
C GLY A 219 -17.67 2.66 -3.52
N PRO A 220 -16.92 2.09 -2.54
CA PRO A 220 -17.41 1.87 -1.19
C PRO A 220 -17.81 3.12 -0.41
N LEU A 221 -17.35 4.32 -0.82
CA LEU A 221 -17.75 5.58 -0.20
C LEU A 221 -19.13 6.07 -0.65
N CYS A 222 -19.65 5.54 -1.77
CA CYS A 222 -20.94 5.95 -2.35
C CYS A 222 -22.08 5.00 -2.00
N GLU A 223 -21.81 3.87 -1.36
CA GLU A 223 -22.78 2.87 -0.86
C GLU A 223 -23.15 3.13 0.59
#